data_ecf723c062e9222095d3d49d5f75102c
#
_entry.id   ecf723c062e9222095d3d49d5f75102c
#
_cell.length_a   1.000
_cell.length_b   1.000
_cell.length_c   1.000
_cell.angle_alpha   90.00
_cell.angle_beta   90.00
_cell.angle_gamma   90.00
#
_symmetry.space_group_name_H-M   'P 1'
#
loop_
_entity.id
_entity.type
_entity.pdbx_description
1 polymer ?
#
loop_
_entity_poly.entity_id
_entity_poly.type
_entity_poly.pdbx_seq_one_letter_code
_entity_poly.pdbx_strand_id
1 'polypeptide(L)'
;MTSPSHANQAYWDSDAANYHAEHPDYLSSFYWCPEMLHEDQAHLLGDVSASSVLEIGCGSAPCTEWLQSRAHFATGFDISRGMLNYAAPGLPLTQADALSLPYATGSFDAAFSAFGAFPFLANLDLALGEVSRVLKPSGRFVLSANHPMRWIFPDDPTDLTAGISYFNRAYVEQDRDGNLTYAEFHRTIADWFKALQGEGPYLIEDIIEPEWPRELTTTWGQWSPQRGEIFPGTIIFVCRNSR
;
A
#
# COMPACT_ATOMS: atom_id res chain seq x y z
N MET A 1 -9.38 -23.91 7.24
CA MET A 1 -8.77 -22.66 7.77
C MET A 1 -8.94 -21.58 6.72
N THR A 2 -9.42 -20.42 7.11
CA THR A 2 -9.57 -19.25 6.23
C THR A 2 -8.18 -18.78 5.77
N SER A 3 -8.01 -18.49 4.47
CA SER A 3 -6.73 -17.92 3.98
C SER A 3 -6.58 -16.45 4.42
N PRO A 4 -5.35 -15.93 4.57
CA PRO A 4 -5.14 -14.51 4.88
C PRO A 4 -5.85 -13.56 3.90
N SER A 5 -5.80 -13.83 2.60
CA SER A 5 -6.52 -13.02 1.59
C SER A 5 -8.02 -12.96 1.87
N HIS A 6 -8.63 -14.10 2.21
CA HIS A 6 -10.07 -14.19 2.50
C HIS A 6 -10.45 -13.46 3.78
N ALA A 7 -9.63 -13.61 4.84
CA ALA A 7 -9.84 -12.93 6.11
C ALA A 7 -9.77 -11.41 5.93
N ASN A 8 -8.72 -10.93 5.26
CA ASN A 8 -8.53 -9.51 4.99
C ASN A 8 -9.59 -8.94 4.04
N GLN A 9 -10.04 -9.71 3.04
CA GLN A 9 -11.18 -9.30 2.20
C GLN A 9 -12.43 -9.05 3.06
N ALA A 10 -12.79 -10.01 3.92
CA ALA A 10 -13.98 -9.90 4.78
C ALA A 10 -13.83 -8.74 5.78
N TYR A 11 -12.64 -8.53 6.34
CA TYR A 11 -12.33 -7.41 7.21
C TYR A 11 -12.58 -6.07 6.50
N TRP A 12 -11.93 -5.83 5.37
CA TRP A 12 -12.04 -4.58 4.60
C TRP A 12 -13.43 -4.36 4.01
N ASP A 13 -14.16 -5.43 3.66
CA ASP A 13 -15.57 -5.33 3.27
C ASP A 13 -16.45 -4.78 4.41
N SER A 14 -16.18 -5.18 5.64
CA SER A 14 -16.94 -4.75 6.82
C SER A 14 -16.51 -3.39 7.35
N ASP A 15 -15.24 -3.04 7.23
CA ASP A 15 -14.66 -1.81 7.80
C ASP A 15 -14.71 -0.61 6.85
N ALA A 16 -15.09 -0.81 5.60
CA ALA A 16 -15.06 0.23 4.56
C ALA A 16 -15.77 1.55 4.98
N ALA A 17 -16.91 1.46 5.66
CA ALA A 17 -17.65 2.64 6.11
C ALA A 17 -16.89 3.42 7.19
N ASN A 18 -16.29 2.73 8.16
CA ASN A 18 -15.52 3.34 9.23
C ASN A 18 -14.27 4.00 8.67
N TYR A 19 -13.53 3.29 7.82
CA TYR A 19 -12.31 3.79 7.19
C TYR A 19 -12.55 5.10 6.42
N HIS A 20 -13.65 5.20 5.65
CA HIS A 20 -13.98 6.42 4.91
C HIS A 20 -14.43 7.56 5.84
N ALA A 21 -15.08 7.25 6.95
CA ALA A 21 -15.49 8.27 7.92
C ALA A 21 -14.29 8.84 8.70
N GLU A 22 -13.26 8.02 8.94
CA GLU A 22 -12.08 8.39 9.72
C GLU A 22 -10.99 9.10 8.90
N HIS A 23 -10.93 8.87 7.56
CA HIS A 23 -9.83 9.33 6.72
C HIS A 23 -10.23 10.20 5.52
N PRO A 24 -11.19 11.14 5.64
CA PRO A 24 -11.71 11.90 4.50
C PRO A 24 -10.63 12.75 3.81
N ASP A 25 -9.72 13.34 4.55
CA ASP A 25 -8.65 14.19 3.99
C ASP A 25 -7.66 13.38 3.17
N TYR A 26 -7.24 12.22 3.67
CA TYR A 26 -6.35 11.30 2.96
C TYR A 26 -6.99 10.77 1.67
N LEU A 27 -8.28 10.45 1.71
CA LEU A 27 -9.05 9.92 0.58
C LEU A 27 -9.49 11.01 -0.42
N SER A 28 -9.12 12.27 -0.19
CA SER A 28 -9.54 13.39 -1.05
C SER A 28 -8.72 13.54 -2.33
N SER A 29 -7.52 12.93 -2.41
CA SER A 29 -6.60 13.06 -3.54
C SER A 29 -5.54 11.96 -3.53
N PHE A 30 -4.44 12.16 -4.29
CA PHE A 30 -3.33 11.22 -4.36
C PHE A 30 -2.29 11.49 -3.27
N TYR A 31 -2.47 10.87 -2.11
CA TYR A 31 -1.48 10.84 -1.04
C TYR A 31 -0.82 9.46 -0.94
N TRP A 32 0.50 9.45 -0.75
CA TRP A 32 1.29 8.22 -0.63
C TRP A 32 1.18 7.55 0.74
N CYS A 33 0.89 8.32 1.78
CA CYS A 33 1.03 7.87 3.16
C CYS A 33 0.30 8.78 4.16
N PRO A 34 0.14 8.34 5.43
CA PRO A 34 -0.42 9.15 6.51
C PRO A 34 0.28 10.48 6.77
N GLU A 35 1.55 10.62 6.40
CA GLU A 35 2.29 11.88 6.42
C GLU A 35 1.82 12.90 5.37
N MET A 36 0.76 12.56 4.62
CA MET A 36 0.13 13.42 3.61
C MET A 36 1.08 13.87 2.49
N LEU A 37 2.05 13.02 2.11
CA LEU A 37 2.93 13.28 0.97
C LEU A 37 2.12 13.14 -0.34
N HIS A 38 1.85 14.25 -1.00
CA HIS A 38 1.04 14.31 -2.22
C HIS A 38 1.90 14.07 -3.48
N GLU A 39 1.35 13.40 -4.50
CA GLU A 39 2.10 13.09 -5.74
C GLU A 39 2.51 14.34 -6.52
N ASP A 40 1.74 15.44 -6.49
CA ASP A 40 2.15 16.73 -7.10
C ASP A 40 3.42 17.33 -6.47
N GLN A 41 3.80 16.88 -5.27
CA GLN A 41 5.04 17.29 -4.59
C GLN A 41 6.14 16.26 -4.75
N ALA A 42 5.76 15.00 -4.62
CA ALA A 42 6.70 13.87 -4.59
C ALA A 42 7.19 13.46 -5.98
N HIS A 43 6.34 13.59 -7.01
CA HIS A 43 6.62 13.20 -8.40
C HIS A 43 7.19 11.79 -8.54
N LEU A 44 6.73 10.83 -7.71
CA LEU A 44 7.31 9.49 -7.66
C LEU A 44 6.94 8.65 -8.89
N LEU A 45 5.79 8.89 -9.50
CA LEU A 45 5.42 8.23 -10.75
C LEU A 45 6.15 8.80 -11.98
N GLY A 46 6.67 10.04 -11.87
CA GLY A 46 7.25 10.75 -13.00
C GLY A 46 6.18 11.21 -14.01
N ASP A 47 6.57 11.44 -15.27
CA ASP A 47 5.63 11.79 -16.32
C ASP A 47 4.81 10.57 -16.77
N VAL A 48 3.54 10.58 -16.46
CA VAL A 48 2.59 9.51 -16.80
C VAL A 48 1.66 9.89 -17.95
N SER A 49 1.82 11.04 -18.58
CA SER A 49 0.88 11.57 -19.59
C SER A 49 0.65 10.65 -20.79
N ALA A 50 1.64 9.83 -21.13
CA ALA A 50 1.55 8.79 -22.19
C ALA A 50 1.46 7.37 -21.64
N SER A 51 1.29 7.19 -20.32
CA SER A 51 1.44 5.91 -19.64
C SER A 51 0.10 5.26 -19.30
N SER A 52 0.07 3.92 -19.33
CA SER A 52 -0.96 3.10 -18.69
C SER A 52 -0.49 2.77 -17.28
N VAL A 53 -1.29 3.15 -16.27
CA VAL A 53 -0.93 3.07 -14.84
C VAL A 53 -1.89 2.15 -14.10
N LEU A 54 -1.34 1.29 -13.23
CA LEU A 54 -2.10 0.36 -12.38
C LEU A 54 -1.92 0.72 -10.90
N GLU A 55 -3.03 0.93 -10.19
CA GLU A 55 -3.06 1.03 -8.73
C GLU A 55 -3.37 -0.32 -8.09
N ILE A 56 -2.56 -0.73 -7.12
CA ILE A 56 -2.63 -2.02 -6.42
C ILE A 56 -3.18 -1.79 -5.01
N GLY A 57 -4.32 -2.40 -4.68
CA GLY A 57 -5.01 -2.15 -3.41
C GLY A 57 -5.57 -0.74 -3.36
N CYS A 58 -6.39 -0.40 -4.37
CA CYS A 58 -6.84 0.97 -4.59
C CYS A 58 -7.92 1.46 -3.60
N GLY A 59 -8.53 0.57 -2.82
CA GLY A 59 -9.63 0.93 -1.95
C GLY A 59 -10.78 1.59 -2.71
N SER A 60 -11.09 2.85 -2.36
CA SER A 60 -12.05 3.70 -3.11
C SER A 60 -11.42 4.45 -4.28
N ALA A 61 -10.16 4.19 -4.57
CA ALA A 61 -9.41 4.64 -5.74
C ALA A 61 -9.23 6.18 -5.89
N PRO A 62 -8.95 6.95 -4.84
CA PRO A 62 -8.70 8.38 -4.96
C PRO A 62 -7.47 8.69 -5.83
N CYS A 63 -6.42 7.87 -5.76
CA CYS A 63 -5.23 8.02 -6.59
C CYS A 63 -5.51 7.71 -8.06
N THR A 64 -6.25 6.64 -8.34
CA THR A 64 -6.70 6.33 -9.71
C THR A 64 -7.61 7.44 -10.25
N GLU A 65 -8.52 8.00 -9.46
CA GLU A 65 -9.36 9.14 -9.85
C GLU A 65 -8.51 10.37 -10.21
N TRP A 66 -7.55 10.72 -9.37
CA TRP A 66 -6.60 11.83 -9.62
C TRP A 66 -5.82 11.63 -10.93
N LEU A 67 -5.45 10.39 -11.28
CA LEU A 67 -4.74 10.03 -12.49
C LEU A 67 -5.59 10.09 -13.76
N GLN A 68 -6.94 10.06 -13.69
CA GLN A 68 -7.80 10.06 -14.90
C GLN A 68 -7.55 11.25 -15.83
N SER A 69 -7.15 12.40 -15.29
CA SER A 69 -6.86 13.60 -16.09
C SER A 69 -5.37 13.81 -16.41
N ARG A 70 -4.50 12.91 -15.97
CA ARG A 70 -3.03 13.06 -16.01
C ARG A 70 -2.32 11.95 -16.75
N ALA A 71 -2.85 10.72 -16.68
CA ALA A 71 -2.31 9.56 -17.39
C ALA A 71 -3.06 9.32 -18.70
N HIS A 72 -2.44 8.60 -19.64
CA HIS A 72 -3.13 8.10 -20.82
C HIS A 72 -4.28 7.15 -20.43
N PHE A 73 -4.01 6.27 -19.49
CA PHE A 73 -4.98 5.36 -18.90
C PHE A 73 -4.59 5.05 -17.46
N ALA A 74 -5.55 5.08 -16.53
CA ALA A 74 -5.34 4.66 -15.16
C ALA A 74 -6.47 3.71 -14.74
N THR A 75 -6.11 2.62 -14.07
CA THR A 75 -7.02 1.63 -13.50
C THR A 75 -6.52 1.19 -12.14
N GLY A 76 -7.41 0.67 -11.30
CA GLY A 76 -7.06 0.12 -10.00
C GLY A 76 -7.79 -1.19 -9.73
N PHE A 77 -7.27 -1.94 -8.77
CA PHE A 77 -7.98 -3.09 -8.23
C PHE A 77 -7.86 -3.14 -6.71
N ASP A 78 -8.87 -3.75 -6.11
CA ASP A 78 -8.87 -4.09 -4.70
C ASP A 78 -9.51 -5.46 -4.48
N ILE A 79 -9.13 -6.14 -3.41
CA ILE A 79 -9.76 -7.41 -3.04
C ILE A 79 -11.14 -7.19 -2.43
N SER A 80 -11.34 -6.05 -1.77
CA SER A 80 -12.58 -5.68 -1.08
C SER A 80 -13.58 -5.03 -2.02
N ARG A 81 -14.73 -5.67 -2.16
CA ARG A 81 -15.88 -5.06 -2.83
C ARG A 81 -16.46 -3.90 -2.02
N GLY A 82 -16.40 -4.01 -0.70
CA GLY A 82 -16.85 -2.97 0.22
C GLY A 82 -16.12 -1.66 -0.02
N MET A 83 -14.80 -1.69 -0.11
CA MET A 83 -13.97 -0.52 -0.42
C MET A 83 -14.26 0.04 -1.82
N LEU A 84 -14.32 -0.81 -2.85
CA LEU A 84 -14.61 -0.39 -4.23
C LEU A 84 -15.97 0.29 -4.40
N ASN A 85 -16.95 -0.01 -3.56
CA ASN A 85 -18.28 0.62 -3.62
C ASN A 85 -18.27 2.10 -3.22
N TYR A 86 -17.22 2.61 -2.60
CA TYR A 86 -17.02 4.03 -2.28
C TYR A 86 -16.32 4.82 -3.40
N ALA A 87 -15.85 4.14 -4.44
CA ALA A 87 -15.18 4.79 -5.56
C ALA A 87 -16.13 5.70 -6.36
N ALA A 88 -15.56 6.74 -6.97
CA ALA A 88 -16.29 7.59 -7.88
C ALA A 88 -16.89 6.80 -9.06
N PRO A 89 -18.11 7.12 -9.50
CA PRO A 89 -18.75 6.39 -10.60
C PRO A 89 -17.96 6.48 -11.90
N GLY A 90 -17.84 5.35 -12.61
CA GLY A 90 -17.24 5.30 -13.94
C GLY A 90 -15.74 5.09 -13.97
N LEU A 91 -15.08 4.98 -12.83
CA LEU A 91 -13.67 4.57 -12.78
C LEU A 91 -13.51 3.11 -13.25
N PRO A 92 -12.48 2.80 -14.05
CA PRO A 92 -12.22 1.45 -14.54
C PRO A 92 -11.57 0.60 -13.45
N LEU A 93 -12.36 0.11 -12.49
CA LEU A 93 -11.87 -0.65 -11.35
C LEU A 93 -12.23 -2.13 -11.44
N THR A 94 -11.40 -2.99 -10.87
CA THR A 94 -11.58 -4.44 -10.87
C THR A 94 -11.48 -4.99 -9.44
N GLN A 95 -12.37 -5.91 -9.07
CA GLN A 95 -12.17 -6.70 -7.84
C GLN A 95 -11.23 -7.86 -8.15
N ALA A 96 -10.06 -7.89 -7.50
CA ALA A 96 -9.04 -8.91 -7.73
C ALA A 96 -8.13 -9.12 -6.51
N ASP A 97 -7.47 -10.29 -6.45
CA ASP A 97 -6.40 -10.58 -5.49
C ASP A 97 -5.03 -10.24 -6.14
N ALA A 98 -4.17 -9.53 -5.41
CA ALA A 98 -2.81 -9.20 -5.84
C ALA A 98 -1.92 -10.41 -6.12
N LEU A 99 -2.31 -11.59 -5.61
CA LEU A 99 -1.63 -12.86 -5.86
C LEU A 99 -1.97 -13.49 -7.22
N SER A 100 -2.96 -12.94 -7.96
CA SER A 100 -3.37 -13.44 -9.28
C SER A 100 -4.06 -12.33 -10.07
N LEU A 101 -3.27 -11.49 -10.75
CA LEU A 101 -3.76 -10.30 -11.44
C LEU A 101 -4.45 -10.64 -12.76
N PRO A 102 -5.69 -10.12 -13.02
CA PRO A 102 -6.46 -10.41 -14.20
C PRO A 102 -6.03 -9.56 -15.42
N TYR A 103 -4.76 -9.22 -15.51
CA TYR A 103 -4.21 -8.39 -16.59
C TYR A 103 -3.18 -9.18 -17.40
N ALA A 104 -3.07 -8.85 -18.69
CA ALA A 104 -2.08 -9.45 -19.56
C ALA A 104 -0.65 -9.03 -19.19
N THR A 105 0.32 -9.86 -19.56
CA THR A 105 1.75 -9.55 -19.39
C THR A 105 2.12 -8.28 -20.15
N GLY A 106 2.88 -7.37 -19.51
CA GLY A 106 3.39 -6.16 -20.16
C GLY A 106 2.31 -5.13 -20.52
N SER A 107 1.23 -5.05 -19.75
CA SER A 107 0.10 -4.14 -20.02
C SER A 107 0.34 -2.71 -19.54
N PHE A 108 1.19 -2.52 -18.52
CA PHE A 108 1.31 -1.23 -17.83
C PHE A 108 2.74 -0.66 -17.92
N ASP A 109 2.81 0.66 -18.10
CA ASP A 109 4.07 1.42 -18.06
C ASP A 109 4.52 1.68 -16.61
N ALA A 110 3.54 1.88 -15.72
CA ALA A 110 3.78 2.06 -14.31
C ALA A 110 2.74 1.31 -13.46
N ALA A 111 3.15 0.87 -12.27
CA ALA A 111 2.26 0.36 -11.24
C ALA A 111 2.65 0.96 -9.88
N PHE A 112 1.69 1.11 -8.98
CA PHE A 112 1.96 1.61 -7.65
C PHE A 112 1.00 1.05 -6.60
N SER A 113 1.40 1.14 -5.33
CA SER A 113 0.54 0.93 -4.18
C SER A 113 0.78 2.06 -3.19
N ALA A 114 -0.21 2.93 -3.00
CA ALA A 114 -0.16 4.02 -2.06
C ALA A 114 -0.74 3.55 -0.72
N PHE A 115 0.12 3.04 0.16
CA PHE A 115 -0.24 2.58 1.51
C PHE A 115 -1.32 1.47 1.54
N GLY A 116 -1.39 0.68 0.47
CA GLY A 116 -2.45 -0.30 0.20
C GLY A 116 -2.09 -1.74 0.56
N ALA A 117 -2.21 -2.66 -0.41
CA ALA A 117 -2.30 -4.10 -0.23
C ALA A 117 -1.10 -4.81 0.42
N PHE A 118 0.12 -4.34 0.26
CA PHE A 118 1.34 -5.13 0.54
C PHE A 118 1.54 -5.58 1.99
N PRO A 119 1.17 -4.81 3.02
CA PRO A 119 1.21 -5.30 4.40
C PRO A 119 0.32 -6.51 4.66
N PHE A 120 -0.72 -6.69 3.87
CA PHE A 120 -1.73 -7.75 4.03
C PHE A 120 -1.43 -9.03 3.24
N LEU A 121 -0.35 -9.05 2.46
CA LEU A 121 0.01 -10.17 1.59
C LEU A 121 0.95 -11.15 2.28
N ALA A 122 0.47 -12.37 2.52
CA ALA A 122 1.29 -13.42 3.11
C ALA A 122 2.43 -13.86 2.18
N ASN A 123 2.18 -13.92 0.87
CA ASN A 123 3.15 -14.30 -0.15
C ASN A 123 3.58 -13.07 -0.96
N LEU A 124 4.59 -12.36 -0.43
CA LEU A 124 5.12 -11.15 -1.05
C LEU A 124 5.75 -11.44 -2.42
N ASP A 125 6.51 -12.52 -2.55
CA ASP A 125 7.25 -12.84 -3.78
C ASP A 125 6.31 -13.13 -4.94
N LEU A 126 5.21 -13.83 -4.67
CA LEU A 126 4.18 -14.09 -5.68
C LEU A 126 3.52 -12.78 -6.14
N ALA A 127 3.15 -11.90 -5.21
CA ALA A 127 2.55 -10.61 -5.55
C ALA A 127 3.51 -9.73 -6.35
N LEU A 128 4.77 -9.62 -5.93
CA LEU A 128 5.79 -8.87 -6.66
C LEU A 128 6.06 -9.45 -8.04
N GLY A 129 6.02 -10.80 -8.17
CA GLY A 129 6.12 -11.49 -9.45
C GLY A 129 4.96 -11.16 -10.39
N GLU A 130 3.73 -11.12 -9.89
CA GLU A 130 2.54 -10.74 -10.66
C GLU A 130 2.59 -9.28 -11.11
N VAL A 131 2.98 -8.36 -10.20
CA VAL A 131 3.17 -6.95 -10.57
C VAL A 131 4.25 -6.80 -11.65
N SER A 132 5.39 -7.49 -11.50
CA SER A 132 6.45 -7.49 -12.52
C SER A 132 5.96 -8.07 -13.86
N ARG A 133 5.13 -9.10 -13.83
CA ARG A 133 4.55 -9.71 -15.04
C ARG A 133 3.67 -8.74 -15.81
N VAL A 134 2.82 -7.97 -15.11
CA VAL A 134 1.89 -7.03 -15.78
C VAL A 134 2.57 -5.72 -16.18
N LEU A 135 3.70 -5.39 -15.59
CA LEU A 135 4.54 -4.27 -16.02
C LEU A 135 5.29 -4.59 -17.31
N LYS A 136 5.46 -3.59 -18.16
CA LYS A 136 6.38 -3.63 -19.29
C LYS A 136 7.84 -3.76 -18.81
N PRO A 137 8.77 -4.23 -19.66
CA PRO A 137 10.20 -4.12 -19.36
C PRO A 137 10.58 -2.69 -19.01
N SER A 138 11.38 -2.53 -17.96
CA SER A 138 11.75 -1.22 -17.40
C SER A 138 10.58 -0.35 -16.93
N GLY A 139 9.38 -0.92 -16.73
CA GLY A 139 8.23 -0.25 -16.14
C GLY A 139 8.49 0.20 -14.71
N ARG A 140 7.92 1.33 -14.32
CA ARG A 140 8.10 1.93 -12.98
C ARG A 140 7.19 1.23 -11.97
N PHE A 141 7.73 0.96 -10.78
CA PHE A 141 6.95 0.46 -9.66
C PHE A 141 7.23 1.28 -8.40
N VAL A 142 6.19 1.86 -7.80
CA VAL A 142 6.32 2.61 -6.55
C VAL A 142 5.46 1.95 -5.48
N LEU A 143 6.08 1.64 -4.35
CA LEU A 143 5.44 0.95 -3.24
C LEU A 143 5.61 1.75 -1.96
N SER A 144 4.51 2.23 -1.39
CA SER A 144 4.43 2.80 -0.06
C SER A 144 3.89 1.76 0.94
N ALA A 145 4.54 1.62 2.07
CA ALA A 145 4.17 0.67 3.11
C ALA A 145 4.52 1.19 4.51
N ASN A 146 3.98 0.54 5.54
CA ASN A 146 4.36 0.80 6.93
C ASN A 146 5.86 0.67 7.11
N HIS A 147 6.49 1.69 7.73
CA HIS A 147 7.90 1.58 8.10
C HIS A 147 8.10 0.48 9.15
N PRO A 148 9.12 -0.39 9.02
CA PRO A 148 9.33 -1.50 9.95
C PRO A 148 9.51 -1.08 11.42
N MET A 149 10.01 0.13 11.68
CA MET A 149 10.15 0.68 13.03
C MET A 149 8.81 0.90 13.73
N ARG A 150 7.72 1.11 13.00
CA ARG A 150 6.39 1.30 13.58
C ARG A 150 6.00 0.15 14.51
N TRP A 151 6.32 -1.08 14.15
CA TRP A 151 5.88 -2.28 14.83
C TRP A 151 6.55 -2.55 16.19
N ILE A 152 7.59 -1.80 16.54
CA ILE A 152 8.24 -1.95 17.86
C ILE A 152 7.49 -1.24 18.99
N PHE A 153 6.53 -0.39 18.65
CA PHE A 153 5.70 0.38 19.60
C PHE A 153 4.31 -0.23 19.73
N PRO A 154 3.63 -0.05 20.88
CA PRO A 154 2.25 -0.48 21.07
C PRO A 154 1.27 0.35 20.21
N ASP A 155 -0.01 -0.06 20.23
CA ASP A 155 -1.06 0.62 19.44
C ASP A 155 -1.36 2.04 19.92
N ASP A 156 -1.16 2.34 21.20
CA ASP A 156 -1.33 3.69 21.74
C ASP A 156 -0.29 4.63 21.11
N PRO A 157 -0.70 5.61 20.27
CA PRO A 157 0.22 6.51 19.57
C PRO A 157 1.00 7.46 20.51
N THR A 158 0.60 7.56 21.78
CA THR A 158 1.29 8.38 22.79
C THR A 158 2.35 7.62 23.56
N ASP A 159 2.35 6.28 23.51
CA ASP A 159 3.38 5.46 24.16
C ASP A 159 4.60 5.31 23.24
N LEU A 160 5.71 5.87 23.68
CA LEU A 160 7.01 5.84 22.99
C LEU A 160 7.93 4.71 23.51
N THR A 161 7.39 3.78 24.29
CA THR A 161 8.17 2.66 24.83
C THR A 161 8.22 1.53 23.81
N ALA A 162 9.40 1.28 23.25
CA ALA A 162 9.61 0.12 22.38
C ALA A 162 9.52 -1.17 23.22
N GLY A 163 8.52 -1.99 22.92
CA GLY A 163 8.24 -3.22 23.69
C GLY A 163 8.03 -4.45 22.82
N ILE A 164 7.91 -4.28 21.48
CA ILE A 164 7.66 -5.35 20.54
C ILE A 164 8.92 -5.60 19.70
N SER A 165 9.22 -6.85 19.43
CA SER A 165 10.41 -7.19 18.62
C SER A 165 10.28 -6.68 17.19
N TYR A 166 11.29 -5.97 16.69
CA TYR A 166 11.45 -5.59 15.28
C TYR A 166 11.38 -6.80 14.33
N PHE A 167 11.70 -7.99 14.85
CA PHE A 167 11.69 -9.24 14.09
C PHE A 167 10.37 -10.02 14.24
N ASN A 168 9.36 -9.45 14.86
CA ASN A 168 8.02 -10.03 14.82
C ASN A 168 7.49 -9.97 13.38
N ARG A 169 7.03 -11.10 12.85
CA ARG A 169 6.73 -11.25 11.40
C ARG A 169 5.29 -11.04 11.03
N ALA A 170 4.39 -11.08 11.98
CA ALA A 170 2.97 -10.89 11.69
C ALA A 170 2.19 -10.45 12.93
N TYR A 171 1.10 -9.76 12.67
CA TYR A 171 -0.02 -9.60 13.58
C TYR A 171 -1.23 -10.32 12.99
N VAL A 172 -1.93 -11.13 13.79
CA VAL A 172 -3.10 -11.88 13.35
C VAL A 172 -4.20 -11.84 14.40
N GLU A 173 -5.43 -11.75 13.94
CA GLU A 173 -6.63 -11.88 14.76
C GLU A 173 -7.39 -13.13 14.39
N GLN A 174 -8.05 -13.73 15.40
CA GLN A 174 -8.86 -14.93 15.23
C GLN A 174 -10.18 -14.78 15.97
N ASP A 175 -11.22 -15.39 15.44
CA ASP A 175 -12.49 -15.54 16.14
C ASP A 175 -12.41 -16.58 17.26
N ARG A 176 -13.56 -16.78 17.97
CA ARG A 176 -13.65 -17.75 19.08
C ARG A 176 -13.43 -19.19 18.65
N ASP A 177 -13.62 -19.49 17.38
CA ASP A 177 -13.47 -20.82 16.79
C ASP A 177 -12.06 -21.03 16.20
N GLY A 178 -11.17 -20.01 16.30
CA GLY A 178 -9.80 -20.04 15.81
C GLY A 178 -9.66 -19.77 14.30
N ASN A 179 -10.71 -19.27 13.63
CA ASN A 179 -10.60 -18.84 12.24
C ASN A 179 -9.95 -17.47 12.15
N LEU A 180 -9.09 -17.31 11.17
CA LEU A 180 -8.42 -16.04 10.89
C LEU A 180 -9.45 -14.99 10.45
N THR A 181 -9.44 -13.81 11.09
CA THR A 181 -10.31 -12.67 10.79
C THR A 181 -9.53 -11.47 10.25
N TYR A 182 -8.24 -11.34 10.58
CA TYR A 182 -7.34 -10.31 10.08
C TYR A 182 -5.90 -10.80 10.12
N ALA A 183 -5.09 -10.37 9.16
CA ALA A 183 -3.65 -10.66 9.15
C ALA A 183 -2.86 -9.53 8.51
N GLU A 184 -1.79 -9.11 9.17
CA GLU A 184 -0.82 -8.16 8.69
C GLU A 184 0.59 -8.74 8.82
N PHE A 185 1.42 -8.56 7.80
CA PHE A 185 2.75 -9.18 7.72
C PHE A 185 3.82 -8.11 7.80
N HIS A 186 4.65 -8.22 8.81
CA HIS A 186 5.74 -7.29 9.07
C HIS A 186 7.00 -7.74 8.36
N ARG A 187 7.67 -6.79 7.73
CA ARG A 187 8.91 -7.02 6.98
C ARG A 187 9.95 -6.02 7.42
N THR A 188 11.14 -6.50 7.73
CA THR A 188 12.28 -5.61 7.97
C THR A 188 12.69 -4.93 6.67
N ILE A 189 13.50 -3.86 6.75
CA ILE A 189 14.08 -3.24 5.55
C ILE A 189 14.88 -4.27 4.74
N ALA A 190 15.58 -5.19 5.42
CA ALA A 190 16.32 -6.26 4.75
C ALA A 190 15.40 -7.25 4.01
N ASP A 191 14.22 -7.57 4.57
CA ASP A 191 13.24 -8.43 3.89
C ASP A 191 12.69 -7.74 2.64
N TRP A 192 12.36 -6.43 2.73
CA TRP A 192 11.95 -5.64 1.59
C TRP A 192 13.01 -5.59 0.50
N PHE A 193 14.27 -5.31 0.87
CA PHE A 193 15.37 -5.30 -0.09
C PHE A 193 15.52 -6.65 -0.81
N LYS A 194 15.47 -7.75 -0.08
CA LYS A 194 15.56 -9.09 -0.67
C LYS A 194 14.42 -9.37 -1.63
N ALA A 195 13.19 -9.10 -1.21
CA ALA A 195 12.01 -9.37 -2.03
C ALA A 195 11.94 -8.50 -3.29
N LEU A 196 12.38 -7.25 -3.22
CA LEU A 196 12.38 -6.34 -4.37
C LEU A 196 13.58 -6.58 -5.28
N GLN A 197 14.82 -6.48 -4.77
CA GLN A 197 16.04 -6.46 -5.57
C GLN A 197 16.92 -7.68 -5.40
N GLY A 198 17.08 -8.23 -4.19
CA GLY A 198 18.03 -9.31 -3.94
C GLY A 198 17.66 -10.62 -4.64
N GLU A 199 16.41 -11.01 -4.57
CA GLU A 199 15.82 -12.22 -5.17
C GLU A 199 14.65 -11.89 -6.11
N GLY A 200 14.15 -10.65 -6.05
CA GLY A 200 13.00 -10.15 -6.79
C GLY A 200 13.36 -9.52 -8.14
N PRO A 201 12.31 -9.14 -8.89
CA PRO A 201 12.44 -8.70 -10.28
C PRO A 201 12.69 -7.20 -10.44
N TYR A 202 13.08 -6.47 -9.39
CA TYR A 202 13.18 -5.01 -9.43
C TYR A 202 14.59 -4.50 -9.16
N LEU A 203 14.90 -3.33 -9.72
CA LEU A 203 16.01 -2.48 -9.31
C LEU A 203 15.42 -1.36 -8.45
N ILE A 204 15.87 -1.22 -7.21
CA ILE A 204 15.50 -0.10 -6.34
C ILE A 204 16.31 1.13 -6.81
N GLU A 205 15.61 2.17 -7.24
CA GLU A 205 16.20 3.43 -7.70
C GLU A 205 16.28 4.45 -6.56
N ASP A 206 15.30 4.41 -5.62
CA ASP A 206 15.26 5.29 -4.47
C ASP A 206 14.48 4.65 -3.30
N ILE A 207 14.79 5.11 -2.08
CA ILE A 207 14.04 4.79 -0.86
C ILE A 207 13.76 6.10 -0.14
N ILE A 208 12.49 6.36 0.15
CA ILE A 208 12.03 7.59 0.78
C ILE A 208 11.38 7.25 2.12
N GLU A 209 11.79 7.97 3.15
CA GLU A 209 11.21 7.94 4.49
C GLU A 209 10.63 9.32 4.76
N PRO A 210 9.31 9.53 4.56
CA PRO A 210 8.70 10.84 4.74
C PRO A 210 8.80 11.31 6.18
N GLU A 211 9.24 12.56 6.36
CA GLU A 211 9.17 13.23 7.67
C GLU A 211 7.71 13.62 7.96
N TRP A 212 7.31 13.54 9.23
CA TRP A 212 6.00 14.02 9.65
C TRP A 212 5.93 15.54 9.55
N PRO A 213 4.97 16.11 8.77
CA PRO A 213 4.86 17.56 8.63
C PRO A 213 4.48 18.21 9.96
N ARG A 214 5.17 19.30 10.32
CA ARG A 214 4.96 19.99 11.61
C ARG A 214 3.55 20.53 11.79
N GLU A 215 2.90 20.89 10.68
CA GLU A 215 1.52 21.39 10.63
C GLU A 215 0.47 20.27 10.72
N LEU A 216 0.85 19.03 10.52
CA LEU A 216 -0.05 17.88 10.58
C LEU A 216 -0.26 17.44 12.03
N THR A 217 -1.41 17.80 12.58
CA THR A 217 -1.76 17.54 13.99
C THR A 217 -2.67 16.31 14.17
N THR A 218 -3.10 15.69 13.07
CA THR A 218 -3.96 14.51 13.09
C THR A 218 -3.20 13.28 13.59
N THR A 219 -3.94 12.34 14.15
CA THR A 219 -3.43 11.01 14.52
C THR A 219 -4.21 9.99 13.70
N TRP A 220 -3.51 9.06 13.09
CA TRP A 220 -4.10 7.96 12.35
C TRP A 220 -3.56 6.63 12.87
N GLY A 221 -4.38 5.93 13.67
CA GLY A 221 -3.93 4.71 14.33
C GLY A 221 -2.64 4.94 15.11
N GLN A 222 -1.57 4.27 14.73
CA GLN A 222 -0.26 4.41 15.37
C GLN A 222 0.58 5.59 14.83
N TRP A 223 0.15 6.28 13.77
CA TRP A 223 0.83 7.48 13.25
C TRP A 223 0.36 8.71 14.02
N SER A 224 1.30 9.44 14.57
CA SER A 224 1.04 10.66 15.34
C SER A 224 2.18 11.67 15.18
N PRO A 225 1.93 12.96 15.40
CA PRO A 225 2.98 13.97 15.41
C PRO A 225 4.13 13.61 16.37
N GLN A 226 3.78 13.11 17.57
CA GLN A 226 4.77 12.74 18.58
C GLN A 226 5.70 11.61 18.14
N ARG A 227 5.19 10.60 17.44
CA ARG A 227 6.01 9.53 16.88
C ARG A 227 6.77 9.99 15.65
N GLY A 228 6.14 10.79 14.80
CA GLY A 228 6.74 11.32 13.59
C GLY A 228 7.93 12.25 13.82
N GLU A 229 8.06 12.85 15.02
CA GLU A 229 9.25 13.60 15.43
C GLU A 229 10.47 12.70 15.72
N ILE A 230 10.26 11.37 15.87
CA ILE A 230 11.30 10.44 16.33
C ILE A 230 11.71 9.47 15.22
N PHE A 231 10.74 8.98 14.43
CA PHE A 231 11.00 8.00 13.36
C PHE A 231 9.94 8.09 12.25
N PRO A 232 10.29 7.65 11.03
CA PRO A 232 9.34 7.63 9.92
C PRO A 232 8.24 6.57 10.15
N GLY A 233 6.99 6.93 9.90
CA GLY A 233 5.86 5.99 9.94
C GLY A 233 5.73 5.17 8.68
N THR A 234 6.28 5.68 7.57
CA THR A 234 6.18 5.12 6.21
C THR A 234 7.54 4.94 5.57
N ILE A 235 7.66 3.92 4.73
CA ILE A 235 8.77 3.72 3.80
C ILE A 235 8.22 3.57 2.38
N ILE A 236 8.84 4.26 1.42
CA ILE A 236 8.45 4.21 0.01
C ILE A 236 9.63 3.74 -0.81
N PHE A 237 9.43 2.70 -1.61
CA PHE A 237 10.41 2.19 -2.56
C PHE A 237 10.03 2.64 -3.97
N VAL A 238 10.98 3.29 -4.65
CA VAL A 238 10.88 3.63 -6.06
C VAL A 238 11.72 2.62 -6.84
N CYS A 239 11.06 1.86 -7.70
CA CYS A 239 11.68 0.72 -8.35
C CYS A 239 11.46 0.75 -9.86
N ARG A 240 12.33 0.01 -10.55
CA ARG A 240 12.21 -0.30 -11.97
C ARG A 240 12.12 -1.80 -12.19
N ASN A 241 11.17 -2.25 -13.01
CA ASN A 241 11.08 -3.65 -13.42
C ASN A 241 12.33 -4.04 -14.20
N SER A 242 13.06 -5.05 -13.75
CA SER A 242 14.31 -5.49 -14.36
C SER A 242 14.14 -6.58 -15.44
N ARG A 243 12.88 -6.98 -15.68
CA ARG A 243 12.51 -7.93 -16.75
C ARG A 243 12.28 -7.25 -18.07
#